data_e5b515d5ee27ba52629f06613bef11fb
#
_entry.id   e5b515d5ee27ba52629f06613bef11fb
#
_cell.length_a   1.000
_cell.length_b   1.000
_cell.length_c   1.000
_cell.angle_alpha   90.00
_cell.angle_beta   90.00
_cell.angle_gamma   90.00
#
_symmetry.space_group_name_H-M   'P 1'
#
loop_
_entity.id
_entity.type
_entity.pdbx_description
1 polymer ?
#
loop_
_entity_poly.entity_id
_entity_poly.type
_entity_poly.pdbx_seq_one_letter_code
_entity_poly.pdbx_strand_id
1 'polypeptide(L)'
;HVDHNGGQIIAASIDLDTIGAAYPNGTNVIHMISEGYKQEVVVDLDKLSTETYTKGTDALVAGIMEYMQKKGYATGGFDAYVSTKVIAAAGVSSSASFEMLVCAITNYFFNEGKLEYGEYARAGQYAENVYWKKASGLMDQMACAAGGPILLDFSDKENISCEKIAFSFEDMGCRLVIVNTGKGHADLSEEYSSIPMEMREAAKAMGVELLCESSMENLLAHVKDIPNDRAVLRAMHFYEENRRVADAVKAVENKD
;
A
#
# COMPACT_ATOMS: atom_id res chain seq x y z
N HIS A 1 -9.65 2.09 -1.84
CA HIS A 1 -9.97 1.86 -3.26
C HIS A 1 -10.04 3.15 -4.09
N VAL A 2 -10.15 4.32 -3.43
CA VAL A 2 -10.17 5.60 -4.14
C VAL A 2 -8.77 6.00 -4.66
N ASP A 3 -7.71 5.49 -4.06
CA ASP A 3 -6.32 5.66 -4.49
C ASP A 3 -6.06 5.24 -5.94
N HIS A 4 -6.71 4.16 -6.40
CA HIS A 4 -6.61 3.69 -7.79
C HIS A 4 -7.16 4.67 -8.84
N ASN A 5 -7.97 5.64 -8.41
CA ASN A 5 -8.62 6.63 -9.27
C ASN A 5 -8.25 8.07 -8.93
N GLY A 6 -7.13 8.27 -8.26
CA GLY A 6 -6.61 9.59 -7.92
C GLY A 6 -7.32 10.26 -6.76
N GLY A 7 -7.90 9.49 -5.83
CA GLY A 7 -8.62 10.03 -4.69
C GLY A 7 -7.73 10.42 -3.52
N GLN A 8 -8.36 11.08 -2.53
CA GLN A 8 -7.74 11.45 -1.26
C GLN A 8 -8.09 10.44 -0.16
N ILE A 9 -7.14 10.18 0.74
CA ILE A 9 -7.28 9.20 1.81
C ILE A 9 -6.64 9.74 3.08
N ILE A 10 -7.31 9.55 4.23
CA ILE A 10 -6.67 9.62 5.53
C ILE A 10 -6.26 8.21 5.93
N ALA A 11 -5.00 8.03 6.25
CA ALA A 11 -4.46 6.76 6.71
C ALA A 11 -3.59 6.98 7.95
N ALA A 12 -3.39 5.94 8.75
CA ALA A 12 -2.51 6.01 9.91
C ALA A 12 -1.82 4.66 10.14
N SER A 13 -0.56 4.71 10.54
CA SER A 13 0.08 3.55 11.17
C SER A 13 -0.47 3.37 12.59
N ILE A 14 -0.44 2.13 13.05
CA ILE A 14 -0.84 1.73 14.41
C ILE A 14 0.39 1.37 15.24
N ASP A 15 0.19 1.07 16.51
CA ASP A 15 1.24 0.73 17.48
C ASP A 15 1.67 -0.75 17.46
N LEU A 16 1.37 -1.46 16.38
CA LEU A 16 1.85 -2.82 16.14
C LEU A 16 3.03 -2.77 15.17
N ASP A 17 4.18 -3.29 15.61
CA ASP A 17 5.44 -3.18 14.90
C ASP A 17 5.84 -4.47 14.20
N THR A 18 6.53 -4.32 13.07
CA THR A 18 7.42 -5.33 12.49
C THR A 18 8.85 -4.82 12.63
N ILE A 19 9.67 -5.55 13.36
CA ILE A 19 11.04 -5.17 13.65
C ILE A 19 12.02 -6.22 13.11
N GLY A 20 13.23 -5.80 12.77
CA GLY A 20 14.26 -6.69 12.28
C GLY A 20 15.65 -6.29 12.77
N ALA A 21 16.45 -7.28 13.11
CA ALA A 21 17.90 -7.14 13.25
C ALA A 21 18.54 -7.66 11.96
N ALA A 22 19.31 -6.82 11.28
CA ALA A 22 19.89 -7.17 9.99
C ALA A 22 21.35 -6.72 9.87
N TYR A 23 22.11 -7.41 9.01
CA TYR A 23 23.48 -7.02 8.65
C TYR A 23 23.81 -7.47 7.21
N PRO A 24 24.64 -6.71 6.47
CA PRO A 24 25.10 -7.11 5.14
C PRO A 24 25.98 -8.36 5.25
N ASN A 25 25.73 -9.36 4.42
CA ASN A 25 26.49 -10.62 4.48
C ASN A 25 27.60 -10.75 3.40
N GLY A 26 27.75 -9.70 2.57
CA GLY A 26 28.79 -9.65 1.53
C GLY A 26 28.53 -10.55 0.33
N THR A 27 27.30 -11.08 0.18
CA THR A 27 26.88 -11.94 -0.93
C THR A 27 25.77 -11.26 -1.74
N ASN A 28 25.26 -11.93 -2.79
CA ASN A 28 24.06 -11.55 -3.52
C ASN A 28 22.82 -12.34 -3.07
N VAL A 29 22.82 -12.87 -1.85
CA VAL A 29 21.69 -13.64 -1.33
C VAL A 29 21.14 -12.96 -0.08
N ILE A 30 19.84 -12.74 -0.05
CA ILE A 30 19.09 -12.31 1.14
C ILE A 30 18.63 -13.56 1.87
N HIS A 31 18.89 -13.63 3.17
CA HIS A 31 18.43 -14.69 4.04
C HIS A 31 17.72 -14.08 5.25
N MET A 32 16.45 -14.42 5.44
CA MET A 32 15.67 -13.88 6.55
C MET A 32 14.94 -15.00 7.31
N ILE A 33 14.97 -14.91 8.62
CA ILE A 33 14.24 -15.79 9.53
C ILE A 33 13.17 -14.94 10.24
N SER A 34 11.92 -15.38 10.17
CA SER A 34 10.83 -14.72 10.88
C SER A 34 10.40 -15.52 12.10
N GLU A 35 10.31 -14.85 13.24
CA GLU A 35 9.90 -15.45 14.51
C GLU A 35 8.54 -16.13 14.37
N GLY A 36 8.45 -17.38 14.84
CA GLY A 36 7.21 -18.17 14.76
C GLY A 36 6.90 -18.81 13.41
N TYR A 37 7.68 -18.53 12.38
CA TYR A 37 7.55 -19.15 11.05
C TYR A 37 8.66 -20.18 10.83
N LYS A 38 8.28 -21.33 10.25
CA LYS A 38 9.23 -22.41 9.97
C LYS A 38 9.99 -22.22 8.65
N GLN A 39 9.39 -21.51 7.72
CA GLN A 39 9.96 -21.28 6.41
C GLN A 39 10.87 -20.06 6.48
N GLU A 40 12.12 -20.22 6.07
CA GLU A 40 13.08 -19.14 5.88
C GLU A 40 12.84 -18.48 4.52
N VAL A 41 13.13 -17.19 4.42
CA VAL A 41 13.10 -16.43 3.18
C VAL A 41 14.50 -16.44 2.60
N VAL A 42 14.65 -16.97 1.37
CA VAL A 42 15.94 -17.00 0.67
C VAL A 42 15.76 -16.46 -0.75
N VAL A 43 16.41 -15.33 -1.05
CA VAL A 43 16.32 -14.67 -2.35
C VAL A 43 17.70 -14.41 -2.93
N ASP A 44 17.97 -15.03 -4.07
CA ASP A 44 19.19 -14.82 -4.87
C ASP A 44 18.96 -13.64 -5.83
N LEU A 45 19.67 -12.54 -5.61
CA LEU A 45 19.54 -11.31 -6.37
C LEU A 45 19.98 -11.42 -7.84
N ASP A 46 20.71 -12.48 -8.18
CA ASP A 46 21.11 -12.77 -9.55
C ASP A 46 20.03 -13.53 -10.33
N LYS A 47 18.94 -13.96 -9.65
CA LYS A 47 17.85 -14.78 -10.21
C LYS A 47 16.46 -14.17 -10.03
N LEU A 48 16.38 -12.85 -9.90
CA LEU A 48 15.12 -12.14 -9.71
C LEU A 48 14.22 -12.31 -10.95
N SER A 49 13.12 -13.05 -10.79
CA SER A 49 12.06 -13.18 -11.80
C SER A 49 10.77 -13.72 -11.20
N THR A 50 9.65 -13.43 -11.84
CA THR A 50 8.33 -13.98 -11.48
C THR A 50 8.20 -15.49 -11.77
N GLU A 51 9.12 -16.07 -12.53
CA GLU A 51 9.20 -17.51 -12.79
C GLU A 51 9.91 -18.24 -11.65
N THR A 52 10.94 -17.61 -11.07
CA THR A 52 11.71 -18.16 -9.96
C THR A 52 10.95 -17.99 -8.63
N TYR A 53 10.41 -16.82 -8.38
CA TYR A 53 9.72 -16.46 -7.14
C TYR A 53 8.24 -16.24 -7.43
N THR A 54 7.42 -17.28 -7.29
CA THR A 54 6.02 -17.29 -7.77
C THR A 54 4.99 -16.97 -6.68
N LYS A 55 5.37 -17.07 -5.40
CA LYS A 55 4.46 -16.91 -4.26
C LYS A 55 5.21 -16.76 -2.95
N GLY A 56 4.47 -16.43 -1.89
CA GLY A 56 5.01 -16.36 -0.54
C GLY A 56 5.87 -15.13 -0.30
N THR A 57 6.53 -15.10 0.84
CA THR A 57 7.36 -13.98 1.29
C THR A 57 8.60 -13.78 0.41
N ASP A 58 9.15 -14.87 -0.14
CA ASP A 58 10.28 -14.80 -1.09
C ASP A 58 9.92 -13.96 -2.32
N ALA A 59 8.70 -14.12 -2.84
CA ALA A 59 8.22 -13.36 -3.99
C ALA A 59 8.08 -11.86 -3.68
N LEU A 60 7.64 -11.49 -2.48
CA LEU A 60 7.61 -10.08 -2.06
C LEU A 60 9.01 -9.48 -2.01
N VAL A 61 9.95 -10.16 -1.35
CA VAL A 61 11.32 -9.68 -1.24
C VAL A 61 11.96 -9.58 -2.62
N ALA A 62 11.79 -10.59 -3.47
CA ALA A 62 12.30 -10.58 -4.85
C ALA A 62 11.72 -9.41 -5.67
N GLY A 63 10.42 -9.15 -5.55
CA GLY A 63 9.77 -8.05 -6.23
C GLY A 63 10.26 -6.67 -5.78
N ILE A 64 10.47 -6.47 -4.49
CA ILE A 64 11.08 -5.25 -3.95
C ILE A 64 12.50 -5.05 -4.53
N MET A 65 13.32 -6.09 -4.48
CA MET A 65 14.70 -6.03 -4.99
C MET A 65 14.74 -5.78 -6.51
N GLU A 66 13.88 -6.42 -7.28
CA GLU A 66 13.80 -6.18 -8.71
C GLU A 66 13.39 -4.75 -9.02
N TYR A 67 12.40 -4.19 -8.30
CA TYR A 67 12.01 -2.79 -8.44
C TYR A 67 13.19 -1.86 -8.15
N MET A 68 13.89 -2.08 -7.03
CA MET A 68 15.05 -1.26 -6.64
C MET A 68 16.14 -1.28 -7.73
N GLN A 69 16.48 -2.46 -8.26
CA GLN A 69 17.45 -2.60 -9.34
C GLN A 69 17.00 -1.89 -10.63
N LYS A 70 15.73 -2.04 -11.03
CA LYS A 70 15.16 -1.37 -12.21
C LYS A 70 15.19 0.16 -12.10
N LYS A 71 15.10 0.69 -10.89
CA LYS A 71 15.20 2.13 -10.61
C LYS A 71 16.66 2.62 -10.46
N GLY A 72 17.63 1.70 -10.51
CA GLY A 72 19.05 2.04 -10.36
C GLY A 72 19.52 2.20 -8.92
N TYR A 73 18.71 1.78 -7.94
CA TYR A 73 19.11 1.73 -6.54
C TYR A 73 20.02 0.55 -6.26
N ALA A 74 20.95 0.73 -5.32
CA ALA A 74 21.85 -0.33 -4.91
C ALA A 74 21.10 -1.39 -4.10
N THR A 75 21.42 -2.65 -4.38
CA THR A 75 20.92 -3.82 -3.64
C THR A 75 22.10 -4.72 -3.26
N GLY A 76 21.94 -5.50 -2.22
CA GLY A 76 22.96 -6.45 -1.78
C GLY A 76 22.37 -7.49 -0.84
N GLY A 77 23.11 -8.58 -0.64
CA GLY A 77 22.71 -9.62 0.29
C GLY A 77 22.83 -9.18 1.75
N PHE A 78 21.89 -9.62 2.55
CA PHE A 78 21.89 -9.42 3.99
C PHE A 78 21.23 -10.60 4.70
N ASP A 79 21.61 -10.81 5.94
CA ASP A 79 20.91 -11.71 6.84
C ASP A 79 20.05 -10.89 7.80
N ALA A 80 18.84 -11.37 8.09
CA ALA A 80 17.94 -10.70 9.01
C ALA A 80 17.15 -11.68 9.88
N TYR A 81 16.91 -11.28 11.13
CA TYR A 81 15.93 -11.91 12.01
C TYR A 81 14.77 -10.92 12.23
N VAL A 82 13.55 -11.36 11.95
CA VAL A 82 12.36 -10.52 11.95
C VAL A 82 11.36 -11.00 12.99
N SER A 83 10.80 -10.08 13.76
CA SER A 83 9.69 -10.31 14.67
C SER A 83 8.56 -9.32 14.35
N THR A 84 7.31 -9.78 14.38
CA THR A 84 6.15 -8.94 14.11
C THR A 84 5.04 -9.15 15.11
N LYS A 85 4.44 -8.05 15.54
CA LYS A 85 3.18 -8.02 16.29
C LYS A 85 1.97 -7.80 15.37
N VAL A 86 2.21 -7.47 14.10
CA VAL A 86 1.15 -7.23 13.12
C VAL A 86 0.55 -8.57 12.71
N ILE A 87 -0.69 -8.79 13.09
CA ILE A 87 -1.38 -10.08 12.89
C ILE A 87 -1.64 -10.28 11.40
N ALA A 88 -1.13 -11.37 10.86
CA ALA A 88 -1.38 -11.73 9.46
C ALA A 88 -2.87 -11.96 9.20
N ALA A 89 -3.34 -11.53 8.03
CA ALA A 89 -4.74 -11.65 7.58
C ALA A 89 -5.80 -10.99 8.48
N ALA A 90 -5.41 -10.13 9.41
CA ALA A 90 -6.33 -9.38 10.28
C ALA A 90 -6.80 -8.04 9.68
N GLY A 91 -6.46 -7.74 8.43
CA GLY A 91 -6.85 -6.49 7.76
C GLY A 91 -6.05 -5.25 8.22
N VAL A 92 -4.90 -5.45 8.85
CA VAL A 92 -4.00 -4.38 9.34
C VAL A 92 -2.68 -4.32 8.56
N SER A 93 -2.71 -4.78 7.32
CA SER A 93 -1.62 -4.63 6.32
C SER A 93 -0.27 -5.19 6.75
N SER A 94 -0.25 -6.44 7.24
CA SER A 94 0.98 -7.12 7.66
C SER A 94 1.99 -7.27 6.51
N SER A 95 1.55 -7.42 5.25
CA SER A 95 2.43 -7.44 4.08
C SER A 95 3.14 -6.12 3.91
N ALA A 96 2.42 -5.00 3.91
CA ALA A 96 3.01 -3.67 3.77
C ALA A 96 4.01 -3.35 4.90
N SER A 97 3.69 -3.72 6.15
CA SER A 97 4.62 -3.56 7.27
C SER A 97 5.93 -4.31 7.05
N PHE A 98 5.87 -5.56 6.57
CA PHE A 98 7.05 -6.35 6.24
C PHE A 98 7.82 -5.79 5.04
N GLU A 99 7.12 -5.38 3.97
CA GLU A 99 7.70 -4.75 2.79
C GLU A 99 8.49 -3.49 3.15
N MET A 100 7.93 -2.63 4.01
CA MET A 100 8.59 -1.41 4.44
C MET A 100 9.83 -1.70 5.29
N LEU A 101 9.84 -2.77 6.10
CA LEU A 101 11.04 -3.21 6.80
C LEU A 101 12.16 -3.61 5.82
N VAL A 102 11.82 -4.40 4.78
CA VAL A 102 12.80 -4.81 3.74
C VAL A 102 13.35 -3.59 3.00
N CYS A 103 12.48 -2.63 2.63
CA CYS A 103 12.88 -1.38 2.01
C CYS A 103 13.82 -0.56 2.93
N ALA A 104 13.50 -0.47 4.23
CA ALA A 104 14.31 0.26 5.20
C ALA A 104 15.70 -0.36 5.38
N ILE A 105 15.80 -1.69 5.46
CA ILE A 105 17.06 -2.42 5.51
C ILE A 105 17.91 -2.11 4.27
N THR A 106 17.30 -2.22 3.08
CA THR A 106 17.96 -1.97 1.80
C THR A 106 18.43 -0.52 1.67
N ASN A 107 17.58 0.42 2.10
CA ASN A 107 17.92 1.84 2.08
C ASN A 107 19.08 2.16 3.03
N TYR A 108 19.02 1.63 4.24
CA TYR A 108 20.05 1.90 5.25
C TYR A 108 21.43 1.38 4.82
N PHE A 109 21.52 0.12 4.39
CA PHE A 109 22.82 -0.51 4.11
C PHE A 109 23.37 -0.21 2.72
N PHE A 110 22.54 0.00 1.73
CA PHE A 110 22.98 0.09 0.33
C PHE A 110 22.69 1.43 -0.34
N ASN A 111 21.85 2.29 0.27
CA ASN A 111 21.45 3.57 -0.35
C ASN A 111 21.62 4.78 0.59
N GLU A 112 22.42 4.63 1.66
CA GLU A 112 22.77 5.72 2.58
C GLU A 112 21.54 6.44 3.20
N GLY A 113 20.40 5.77 3.29
CA GLY A 113 19.16 6.35 3.81
C GLY A 113 18.49 7.39 2.91
N LYS A 114 18.82 7.43 1.63
CA LYS A 114 18.38 8.49 0.70
C LYS A 114 17.06 8.22 -0.01
N LEU A 115 16.50 7.01 0.08
CA LEU A 115 15.23 6.70 -0.55
C LEU A 115 14.07 7.32 0.23
N GLU A 116 13.18 7.97 -0.50
CA GLU A 116 11.96 8.54 0.03
C GLU A 116 10.87 7.48 0.30
N TYR A 117 9.93 7.79 1.17
CA TYR A 117 8.82 6.87 1.51
C TYR A 117 7.97 6.47 0.29
N GLY A 118 7.81 7.37 -0.68
CA GLY A 118 7.12 7.08 -1.93
C GLY A 118 7.79 5.95 -2.72
N GLU A 119 9.12 5.89 -2.72
CA GLU A 119 9.86 4.80 -3.38
C GLU A 119 9.68 3.46 -2.63
N TYR A 120 9.63 3.48 -1.30
CA TYR A 120 9.30 2.28 -0.51
C TYR A 120 7.91 1.75 -0.90
N ALA A 121 6.92 2.64 -0.92
CA ALA A 121 5.55 2.28 -1.23
C ALA A 121 5.42 1.71 -2.66
N ARG A 122 6.10 2.32 -3.64
CA ARG A 122 6.13 1.84 -5.02
C ARG A 122 6.82 0.49 -5.16
N ALA A 123 7.89 0.24 -4.39
CA ALA A 123 8.57 -1.05 -4.37
C ALA A 123 7.67 -2.16 -3.81
N GLY A 124 6.98 -1.91 -2.70
CA GLY A 124 6.00 -2.84 -2.13
C GLY A 124 4.83 -3.09 -3.08
N GLN A 125 4.23 -2.04 -3.64
CA GLN A 125 3.17 -2.17 -4.64
C GLN A 125 3.62 -2.99 -5.85
N TYR A 126 4.82 -2.74 -6.36
CA TYR A 126 5.38 -3.52 -7.47
C TYR A 126 5.47 -5.00 -7.11
N ALA A 127 5.97 -5.33 -5.92
CA ALA A 127 6.07 -6.70 -5.46
C ALA A 127 4.69 -7.38 -5.37
N GLU A 128 3.69 -6.73 -4.79
CA GLU A 128 2.33 -7.27 -4.72
C GLU A 128 1.68 -7.40 -6.10
N ASN A 129 1.79 -6.40 -6.97
CA ASN A 129 1.12 -6.41 -8.27
C ASN A 129 1.78 -7.35 -9.28
N VAL A 130 3.11 -7.40 -9.33
CA VAL A 130 3.85 -8.15 -10.34
C VAL A 130 4.10 -9.59 -9.91
N TYR A 131 4.55 -9.80 -8.67
CA TYR A 131 4.90 -11.12 -8.16
C TYR A 131 3.71 -11.86 -7.55
N TRP A 132 2.92 -11.20 -6.72
CA TRP A 132 1.72 -11.81 -6.15
C TRP A 132 0.50 -11.71 -7.05
N LYS A 133 0.55 -10.91 -8.11
CA LYS A 133 -0.57 -10.65 -9.03
C LYS A 133 -1.83 -10.15 -8.29
N LYS A 134 -1.62 -9.41 -7.22
CA LYS A 134 -2.66 -8.79 -6.41
C LYS A 134 -2.79 -7.31 -6.81
N ALA A 135 -4.00 -6.86 -7.16
CA ALA A 135 -4.26 -5.47 -7.51
C ALA A 135 -4.21 -4.57 -6.26
N SER A 136 -3.00 -4.22 -5.81
CA SER A 136 -2.78 -3.39 -4.63
C SER A 136 -2.62 -1.92 -5.00
N GLY A 137 -3.21 -1.02 -4.17
CA GLY A 137 -2.93 0.41 -4.19
C GLY A 137 -1.62 0.75 -3.47
N LEU A 138 -1.44 2.01 -3.10
CA LEU A 138 -0.25 2.51 -2.41
C LEU A 138 -0.50 2.93 -0.95
N MET A 139 -1.77 2.96 -0.52
CA MET A 139 -2.18 3.48 0.77
C MET A 139 -1.47 2.80 1.94
N ASP A 140 -1.50 1.48 1.99
CA ASP A 140 -0.99 0.68 3.10
C ASP A 140 0.51 0.87 3.28
N GLN A 141 1.25 0.80 2.18
CA GLN A 141 2.69 1.00 2.15
C GLN A 141 3.07 2.42 2.56
N MET A 142 2.36 3.43 2.05
CA MET A 142 2.60 4.83 2.42
C MET A 142 2.33 5.07 3.91
N ALA A 143 1.23 4.53 4.45
CA ALA A 143 0.90 4.66 5.87
C ALA A 143 1.96 4.01 6.76
N CYS A 144 2.43 2.80 6.41
CA CYS A 144 3.49 2.11 7.15
C CYS A 144 4.83 2.86 7.08
N ALA A 145 5.21 3.38 5.91
CA ALA A 145 6.48 4.06 5.70
C ALA A 145 6.53 5.44 6.37
N ALA A 146 5.47 6.23 6.25
CA ALA A 146 5.42 7.60 6.77
C ALA A 146 5.23 7.66 8.29
N GLY A 147 4.50 6.71 8.86
CA GLY A 147 4.15 6.64 10.28
C GLY A 147 3.19 7.74 10.74
N GLY A 148 2.34 7.43 11.71
CA GLY A 148 1.31 8.34 12.25
C GLY A 148 0.18 8.65 11.26
N PRO A 149 -0.75 9.55 11.62
CA PRO A 149 -1.83 9.97 10.74
C PRO A 149 -1.33 10.84 9.59
N ILE A 150 -1.76 10.52 8.37
CA ILE A 150 -1.39 11.21 7.14
C ILE A 150 -2.61 11.43 6.24
N LEU A 151 -2.57 12.52 5.48
CA LEU A 151 -3.41 12.74 4.31
C LEU A 151 -2.60 12.39 3.07
N LEU A 152 -3.14 11.53 2.24
CA LEU A 152 -2.59 11.15 0.94
C LEU A 152 -3.47 11.69 -0.17
N ASP A 153 -2.87 12.32 -1.18
CA ASP A 153 -3.53 12.73 -2.40
C ASP A 153 -2.88 12.04 -3.61
N PHE A 154 -3.66 11.23 -4.32
CA PHE A 154 -3.24 10.42 -5.45
C PHE A 154 -3.64 11.04 -6.80
N SER A 155 -4.08 12.30 -6.83
CA SER A 155 -4.49 12.98 -8.07
C SER A 155 -3.34 13.16 -9.07
N ASP A 156 -2.11 13.32 -8.57
CA ASP A 156 -0.89 13.25 -9.37
C ASP A 156 -0.23 11.86 -9.19
N LYS A 157 -0.25 11.05 -10.25
CA LYS A 157 0.33 9.69 -10.23
C LYS A 157 1.85 9.67 -10.02
N GLU A 158 2.53 10.72 -10.47
CA GLU A 158 3.99 10.82 -10.37
C GLU A 158 4.43 11.34 -9.00
N ASN A 159 3.65 12.29 -8.44
CA ASN A 159 3.99 13.00 -7.21
C ASN A 159 2.85 12.89 -6.20
N ILE A 160 2.77 11.77 -5.50
CA ILE A 160 1.79 11.57 -4.45
C ILE A 160 2.07 12.53 -3.30
N SER A 161 1.11 13.40 -2.99
CA SER A 161 1.21 14.25 -1.80
C SER A 161 0.98 13.42 -0.53
N CYS A 162 1.85 13.64 0.46
CA CYS A 162 1.76 12.99 1.76
C CYS A 162 1.97 14.04 2.85
N GLU A 163 0.90 14.41 3.53
CA GLU A 163 0.91 15.44 4.57
C GLU A 163 0.61 14.82 5.94
N LYS A 164 1.36 15.21 6.97
CA LYS A 164 1.08 14.81 8.35
C LYS A 164 -0.17 15.54 8.85
N ILE A 165 -1.06 14.81 9.50
CA ILE A 165 -2.25 15.35 10.16
C ILE A 165 -1.99 15.35 11.66
N ALA A 166 -2.25 16.49 12.32
CA ALA A 166 -2.16 16.62 13.77
C ALA A 166 -3.42 16.03 14.43
N PHE A 167 -3.53 14.70 14.44
CA PHE A 167 -4.66 13.96 14.96
C PHE A 167 -4.20 12.88 15.94
N SER A 168 -4.90 12.77 17.08
CA SER A 168 -4.68 11.73 18.08
C SER A 168 -6.02 11.30 18.67
N PHE A 169 -6.34 10.03 18.60
CA PHE A 169 -7.50 9.46 19.30
C PHE A 169 -7.40 9.64 20.81
N GLU A 170 -6.20 9.58 21.37
CA GLU A 170 -5.96 9.72 22.80
C GLU A 170 -6.26 11.15 23.29
N ASP A 171 -5.85 12.17 22.53
CA ASP A 171 -6.16 13.57 22.83
C ASP A 171 -7.65 13.86 22.79
N MET A 172 -8.41 13.10 22.01
CA MET A 172 -9.88 13.17 21.95
C MET A 172 -10.57 12.31 23.01
N GLY A 173 -9.84 11.63 23.88
CA GLY A 173 -10.39 10.71 24.87
C GLY A 173 -10.96 9.43 24.25
N CYS A 174 -10.61 9.12 23.01
CA CYS A 174 -11.06 7.95 22.25
C CYS A 174 -9.96 6.90 22.15
N ARG A 175 -10.36 5.66 21.81
CA ARG A 175 -9.43 4.58 21.47
C ARG A 175 -9.87 3.90 20.19
N LEU A 176 -8.93 3.62 19.31
CA LEU A 176 -9.16 2.75 18.15
C LEU A 176 -9.13 1.28 18.61
N VAL A 177 -10.20 0.55 18.33
CA VAL A 177 -10.30 -0.88 18.65
C VAL A 177 -10.41 -1.67 17.36
N ILE A 178 -9.50 -2.61 17.15
CA ILE A 178 -9.50 -3.53 16.01
C ILE A 178 -9.95 -4.90 16.52
N VAL A 179 -11.06 -5.41 15.97
CA VAL A 179 -11.60 -6.73 16.33
C VAL A 179 -11.32 -7.70 15.20
N ASN A 180 -10.45 -8.69 15.46
CA ASN A 180 -10.21 -9.77 14.51
C ASN A 180 -11.39 -10.75 14.55
N THR A 181 -12.14 -10.84 13.45
CA THR A 181 -13.28 -11.75 13.30
C THR A 181 -12.87 -13.19 12.96
N GLY A 182 -11.59 -13.45 12.79
CA GLY A 182 -11.06 -14.75 12.37
C GLY A 182 -11.32 -15.11 10.91
N LYS A 183 -11.88 -14.20 10.11
CA LYS A 183 -12.10 -14.39 8.66
C LYS A 183 -11.15 -13.49 7.88
N GLY A 184 -10.36 -14.09 6.98
CA GLY A 184 -9.59 -13.37 5.99
C GLY A 184 -10.44 -12.97 4.78
N HIS A 185 -9.87 -12.17 3.88
CA HIS A 185 -10.50 -11.74 2.62
C HIS A 185 -9.76 -12.32 1.37
N ALA A 186 -8.97 -13.38 1.58
CA ALA A 186 -8.24 -14.03 0.49
C ALA A 186 -9.16 -14.57 -0.61
N ASP A 187 -10.37 -15.01 -0.23
CA ASP A 187 -11.37 -15.54 -1.15
C ASP A 187 -12.15 -14.46 -1.91
N LEU A 188 -11.91 -13.16 -1.60
CA LEU A 188 -12.59 -12.01 -2.20
C LEU A 188 -11.71 -11.25 -3.20
N SER A 189 -10.68 -11.88 -3.73
CA SER A 189 -9.72 -11.23 -4.63
C SER A 189 -10.36 -10.73 -5.93
N GLU A 190 -11.36 -11.44 -6.46
CA GLU A 190 -12.09 -11.03 -7.66
C GLU A 190 -12.93 -9.77 -7.39
N GLU A 191 -13.69 -9.77 -6.30
CA GLU A 191 -14.49 -8.62 -5.88
C GLU A 191 -13.61 -7.40 -5.60
N TYR A 192 -12.46 -7.62 -4.97
CA TYR A 192 -11.49 -6.56 -4.70
C TYR A 192 -10.96 -5.93 -6.00
N SER A 193 -10.56 -6.78 -6.95
CA SER A 193 -10.05 -6.34 -8.25
C SER A 193 -11.12 -5.70 -9.12
N SER A 194 -12.40 -6.07 -8.96
CA SER A 194 -13.50 -5.48 -9.73
C SER A 194 -13.72 -4.01 -9.41
N ILE A 195 -13.42 -3.55 -8.18
CA ILE A 195 -13.68 -2.17 -7.76
C ILE A 195 -12.93 -1.15 -8.62
N PRO A 196 -11.59 -1.19 -8.74
CA PRO A 196 -10.88 -0.24 -9.58
C PRO A 196 -11.21 -0.40 -11.07
N MET A 197 -11.56 -1.60 -11.53
CA MET A 197 -11.98 -1.82 -12.92
C MET A 197 -13.30 -1.12 -13.21
N GLU A 198 -14.32 -1.28 -12.36
CA GLU A 198 -15.62 -0.66 -12.49
C GLU A 198 -15.54 0.88 -12.37
N MET A 199 -14.68 1.39 -11.49
CA MET A 199 -14.42 2.83 -11.42
C MET A 199 -13.83 3.38 -12.71
N ARG A 200 -12.90 2.66 -13.36
CA ARG A 200 -12.34 3.05 -14.65
C ARG A 200 -13.36 2.96 -15.79
N GLU A 201 -14.26 2.00 -15.73
CA GLU A 201 -15.37 1.88 -16.69
C GLU A 201 -16.26 3.13 -16.64
N ALA A 202 -16.60 3.58 -15.43
CA ALA A 202 -17.35 4.82 -15.24
C ALA A 202 -16.55 6.04 -15.73
N ALA A 203 -15.27 6.17 -15.37
CA ALA A 203 -14.40 7.26 -15.82
C ALA A 203 -14.34 7.34 -17.34
N LYS A 204 -14.17 6.20 -18.02
CA LYS A 204 -14.15 6.12 -19.48
C LYS A 204 -15.46 6.60 -20.11
N ALA A 205 -16.61 6.21 -19.56
CA ALA A 205 -17.93 6.67 -20.04
C ALA A 205 -18.10 8.19 -19.87
N MET A 206 -17.45 8.78 -18.85
CA MET A 206 -17.41 10.22 -18.60
C MET A 206 -16.35 10.96 -19.45
N GLY A 207 -15.57 10.25 -20.27
CA GLY A 207 -14.53 10.83 -21.14
C GLY A 207 -13.22 11.20 -20.43
N VAL A 208 -12.94 10.63 -19.26
CA VAL A 208 -11.71 10.85 -18.47
C VAL A 208 -10.96 9.54 -18.21
N GLU A 209 -9.69 9.62 -17.86
CA GLU A 209 -8.89 8.44 -17.51
C GLU A 209 -9.15 8.00 -16.06
N LEU A 210 -9.19 8.97 -15.15
CA LEU A 210 -9.44 8.76 -13.72
C LEU A 210 -10.62 9.59 -13.24
N LEU A 211 -11.31 9.11 -12.22
CA LEU A 211 -12.44 9.82 -11.63
C LEU A 211 -12.06 11.18 -11.02
N CYS A 212 -10.82 11.34 -10.52
CA CYS A 212 -10.33 12.62 -10.00
C CYS A 212 -10.31 13.76 -11.04
N GLU A 213 -10.27 13.42 -12.32
CA GLU A 213 -10.28 14.38 -13.44
C GLU A 213 -11.69 14.90 -13.75
N SER A 214 -12.70 14.47 -13.01
CA SER A 214 -14.09 14.80 -13.24
C SER A 214 -14.85 15.10 -11.95
N SER A 215 -16.18 15.09 -11.97
CA SER A 215 -17.02 15.45 -10.84
C SER A 215 -18.26 14.54 -10.72
N MET A 216 -18.89 14.59 -9.54
CA MET A 216 -20.18 13.94 -9.29
C MET A 216 -21.27 14.44 -10.27
N GLU A 217 -21.27 15.74 -10.60
CA GLU A 217 -22.22 16.32 -11.55
C GLU A 217 -22.08 15.71 -12.93
N ASN A 218 -20.82 15.57 -13.42
CA ASN A 218 -20.56 14.93 -14.70
C ASN A 218 -20.93 13.43 -14.68
N LEU A 219 -20.68 12.73 -13.57
CA LEU A 219 -21.15 11.36 -13.40
C LEU A 219 -22.66 11.24 -13.56
N LEU A 220 -23.43 12.09 -12.88
CA LEU A 220 -24.90 12.08 -12.96
C LEU A 220 -25.42 12.39 -14.37
N ALA A 221 -24.71 13.23 -15.12
CA ALA A 221 -25.06 13.51 -16.52
C ALA A 221 -24.85 12.30 -17.45
N HIS A 222 -23.91 11.42 -17.13
CA HIS A 222 -23.53 10.26 -17.95
C HIS A 222 -24.01 8.91 -17.41
N VAL A 223 -24.86 8.88 -16.38
CA VAL A 223 -25.35 7.63 -15.76
C VAL A 223 -25.90 6.64 -16.80
N LYS A 224 -26.59 7.14 -17.84
CA LYS A 224 -27.17 6.29 -18.88
C LYS A 224 -26.15 5.71 -19.86
N ASP A 225 -24.95 6.28 -19.90
CA ASP A 225 -23.87 5.87 -20.81
C ASP A 225 -22.96 4.83 -20.14
N ILE A 226 -23.08 4.65 -18.82
CA ILE A 226 -22.33 3.67 -18.04
C ILE A 226 -23.08 2.33 -18.10
N PRO A 227 -22.49 1.28 -18.68
CA PRO A 227 -23.20 0.04 -18.97
C PRO A 227 -23.48 -0.83 -17.73
N ASN A 228 -22.85 -0.53 -16.59
CA ASN A 228 -22.89 -1.32 -15.37
C ASN A 228 -23.32 -0.44 -14.19
N ASP A 229 -24.50 -0.73 -13.62
CA ASP A 229 -25.03 0.00 -12.46
C ASP A 229 -24.06 -0.02 -11.26
N ARG A 230 -23.31 -1.10 -11.09
CA ARG A 230 -22.32 -1.22 -10.03
C ARG A 230 -21.14 -0.25 -10.26
N ALA A 231 -20.75 0.00 -11.53
CA ALA A 231 -19.75 1.01 -11.87
C ALA A 231 -20.21 2.43 -11.50
N VAL A 232 -21.49 2.74 -11.70
CA VAL A 232 -22.10 4.01 -11.24
C VAL A 232 -21.95 4.14 -9.72
N LEU A 233 -22.34 3.12 -8.96
CA LEU A 233 -22.26 3.14 -7.50
C LEU A 233 -20.82 3.25 -7.00
N ARG A 234 -19.85 2.63 -7.68
CA ARG A 234 -18.42 2.75 -7.36
C ARG A 234 -17.88 4.16 -7.60
N ALA A 235 -18.32 4.81 -8.71
CA ALA A 235 -17.95 6.19 -9.00
C ALA A 235 -18.60 7.18 -8.02
N MET A 236 -19.86 6.96 -7.65
CA MET A 236 -20.52 7.75 -6.59
C MET A 236 -19.76 7.62 -5.26
N HIS A 237 -19.38 6.39 -4.87
CA HIS A 237 -18.55 6.15 -3.68
C HIS A 237 -17.25 6.94 -3.73
N PHE A 238 -16.56 6.97 -4.88
CA PHE A 238 -15.33 7.75 -5.04
C PHE A 238 -15.52 9.22 -4.68
N TYR A 239 -16.51 9.90 -5.26
CA TYR A 239 -16.75 11.32 -5.01
C TYR A 239 -17.22 11.59 -3.58
N GLU A 240 -18.08 10.73 -3.04
CA GLU A 240 -18.58 10.85 -1.67
C GLU A 240 -17.45 10.63 -0.64
N GLU A 241 -16.54 9.70 -0.91
CA GLU A 241 -15.41 9.42 -0.03
C GLU A 241 -14.41 10.57 -0.02
N ASN A 242 -14.07 11.12 -1.19
CA ASN A 242 -13.22 12.32 -1.26
C ASN A 242 -13.82 13.50 -0.48
N ARG A 243 -15.14 13.68 -0.55
CA ARG A 243 -15.81 14.71 0.25
C ARG A 243 -15.67 14.44 1.75
N ARG A 244 -15.90 13.20 2.20
CA ARG A 244 -15.74 12.83 3.62
C ARG A 244 -14.32 13.05 4.12
N VAL A 245 -13.31 12.72 3.31
CA VAL A 245 -11.91 12.98 3.65
C VAL A 245 -11.66 14.47 3.83
N ALA A 246 -12.13 15.30 2.88
CA ALA A 246 -11.98 16.76 2.98
C ALA A 246 -12.70 17.33 4.21
N ASP A 247 -13.90 16.84 4.52
CA ASP A 247 -14.66 17.26 5.70
C ASP A 247 -13.96 16.84 7.00
N ALA A 248 -13.41 15.62 7.05
CA ALA A 248 -12.66 15.12 8.20
C ALA A 248 -11.37 15.91 8.45
N VAL A 249 -10.61 16.26 7.40
CA VAL A 249 -9.42 17.11 7.52
C VAL A 249 -9.79 18.47 8.13
N LYS A 250 -10.84 19.12 7.63
CA LYS A 250 -11.32 20.40 8.17
C LYS A 250 -11.74 20.29 9.64
N ALA A 251 -12.44 19.20 10.01
CA ALA A 251 -12.85 18.99 11.40
C ALA A 251 -11.62 18.87 12.31
N VAL A 252 -10.62 18.10 11.92
CA VAL A 252 -9.35 17.98 12.67
C VAL A 252 -8.64 19.33 12.80
N GLU A 253 -8.53 20.11 11.74
CA GLU A 253 -7.92 21.45 11.76
C GLU A 253 -8.65 22.40 12.69
N ASN A 254 -9.97 22.34 12.73
CA ASN A 254 -10.82 23.15 13.58
C ASN A 254 -10.96 22.63 15.02
N LYS A 255 -10.41 21.45 15.33
CA LYS A 255 -10.55 20.74 16.61
C LYS A 255 -12.02 20.48 16.98
N ASP A 256 -12.81 20.12 15.98
CA ASP A 256 -14.24 19.83 16.08
C ASP A 256 -14.51 18.31 16.08
#